data_a4a9fced72eda780822bfc25a3d5616b
#
_entry.id   a4a9fced72eda780822bfc25a3d5616b
#
_cell.length_a   1.000
_cell.length_b   1.000
_cell.length_c   1.000
_cell.angle_alpha   90.00
_cell.angle_beta   90.00
_cell.angle_gamma   90.00
#
_symmetry.space_group_name_H-M   'P 1'
#
loop_
_entity.id
_entity.type
_entity.pdbx_description
1 polymer ?
#
loop_
_entity_poly.entity_id
_entity_poly.type
_entity_poly.pdbx_seq_one_letter_code
_entity_poly.pdbx_strand_id
1 'polypeptide(L)'
;MKEPKAKENREYWKEEEESIIKEWSDKALCYQWLHARCREIYQVKNAWFTIPVIIVSTLTGTANFAQDRIPEDSREYFVIGVGSLSLIAGIITTINQFLQVSELNEAYRATAIAWSKLHNNLKTLIMRHPLDRIEPTQALKLYKDEYDHLCEISPRIVKKVLKEFNTKFKKVEDLSKPEICSKLVPTSVFKMTEVEREVMVNKINNKKKNPKLMETFFNLNGMNASDEELDVLQNTIDNGVGMNIDENNSLNSGSASASQSVNSATLSDVSEI
;
A
#
# COMPACT_ATOMS: atom_id res chain seq x y z
N MET A 1 -28.65 -36.29 -21.18
CA MET A 1 -27.61 -35.32 -20.85
C MET A 1 -28.30 -34.10 -20.26
N LYS A 2 -28.19 -33.89 -18.96
CA LYS A 2 -28.75 -32.68 -18.30
C LYS A 2 -27.79 -31.54 -18.54
N GLU A 3 -28.21 -30.48 -19.19
CA GLU A 3 -27.50 -29.22 -19.27
C GLU A 3 -27.22 -28.66 -17.87
N PRO A 4 -26.06 -28.09 -17.59
CA PRO A 4 -25.75 -27.51 -16.29
C PRO A 4 -26.50 -26.19 -16.15
N LYS A 5 -27.62 -26.21 -15.40
CA LYS A 5 -28.29 -25.02 -14.88
C LYS A 5 -27.41 -24.45 -13.76
N ALA A 6 -26.60 -23.46 -14.02
CA ALA A 6 -26.11 -22.48 -13.03
C ALA A 6 -25.05 -21.54 -13.65
N LYS A 7 -25.44 -20.56 -14.43
CA LYS A 7 -24.58 -19.42 -14.81
C LYS A 7 -25.38 -18.11 -14.97
N GLU A 8 -26.47 -17.93 -14.26
CA GLU A 8 -27.43 -16.84 -14.58
C GLU A 8 -27.25 -15.58 -13.73
N ASN A 9 -26.23 -15.48 -12.86
CA ASN A 9 -26.01 -14.27 -12.04
C ASN A 9 -24.52 -13.96 -11.80
N ARG A 10 -23.63 -14.19 -12.77
CA ARG A 10 -22.25 -13.71 -12.64
C ARG A 10 -22.21 -12.24 -12.99
N GLU A 11 -21.74 -11.40 -12.06
CA GLU A 11 -21.36 -10.04 -12.36
C GLU A 11 -20.24 -10.05 -13.40
N TYR A 12 -20.44 -9.29 -14.47
CA TYR A 12 -19.43 -9.14 -15.52
C TYR A 12 -18.41 -8.07 -15.10
N TRP A 13 -17.15 -8.30 -15.43
CA TRP A 13 -16.09 -7.33 -15.25
C TRP A 13 -16.38 -6.07 -16.06
N LYS A 14 -16.41 -4.92 -15.38
CA LYS A 14 -16.52 -3.60 -15.98
C LYS A 14 -15.13 -3.02 -16.23
N GLU A 15 -15.05 -2.10 -17.16
CA GLU A 15 -13.79 -1.44 -17.54
C GLU A 15 -13.13 -0.72 -16.35
N GLU A 16 -13.94 -0.12 -15.47
CA GLU A 16 -13.46 0.54 -14.27
C GLU A 16 -12.81 -0.42 -13.29
N GLU A 17 -13.40 -1.61 -13.09
CA GLU A 17 -12.85 -2.64 -12.21
C GLU A 17 -11.53 -3.20 -12.73
N GLU A 18 -11.45 -3.42 -14.04
CA GLU A 18 -10.21 -3.82 -14.71
C GLU A 18 -9.13 -2.73 -14.59
N SER A 19 -9.50 -1.46 -14.70
CA SER A 19 -8.60 -0.31 -14.53
C SER A 19 -8.03 -0.24 -13.13
N ILE A 20 -8.83 -0.47 -12.09
CA ILE A 20 -8.37 -0.51 -10.69
C ILE A 20 -7.34 -1.63 -10.49
N ILE A 21 -7.64 -2.84 -10.95
CA ILE A 21 -6.73 -3.98 -10.81
C ILE A 21 -5.44 -3.74 -11.61
N LYS A 22 -5.51 -3.15 -12.79
CA LYS A 22 -4.34 -2.75 -13.59
C LYS A 22 -3.48 -1.75 -12.81
N GLU A 23 -4.10 -0.73 -12.25
CA GLU A 23 -3.41 0.27 -11.44
C GLU A 23 -2.67 -0.36 -10.25
N TRP A 24 -3.33 -1.25 -9.49
CA TRP A 24 -2.69 -1.96 -8.39
C TRP A 24 -1.54 -2.86 -8.85
N SER A 25 -1.69 -3.52 -10.00
CA SER A 25 -0.62 -4.34 -10.60
C SER A 25 0.61 -3.50 -10.94
N ASP A 26 0.41 -2.33 -11.56
CA ASP A 26 1.48 -1.42 -11.92
C ASP A 26 2.18 -0.85 -10.69
N LYS A 27 1.41 -0.42 -9.68
CA LYS A 27 1.94 0.05 -8.39
C LYS A 27 2.72 -1.07 -7.67
N ALA A 28 2.23 -2.30 -7.67
CA ALA A 28 2.92 -3.44 -7.08
C ALA A 28 4.27 -3.71 -7.77
N LEU A 29 4.32 -3.61 -9.11
CA LEU A 29 5.57 -3.72 -9.87
C LEU A 29 6.57 -2.62 -9.49
N CYS A 30 6.09 -1.38 -9.31
CA CYS A 30 6.94 -0.27 -8.87
C CYS A 30 7.49 -0.52 -7.45
N TYR A 31 6.65 -0.94 -6.50
CA TYR A 31 7.08 -1.26 -5.14
C TYR A 31 8.07 -2.43 -5.10
N GLN A 32 7.85 -3.47 -5.91
CA GLN A 32 8.81 -4.56 -6.07
C GLN A 32 10.21 -4.02 -6.44
N TRP A 33 10.28 -3.18 -7.46
CA TRP A 33 11.55 -2.59 -7.90
C TRP A 33 12.20 -1.73 -6.81
N LEU A 34 11.40 -0.87 -6.15
CA LEU A 34 11.86 0.02 -5.10
C LEU A 34 12.44 -0.75 -3.90
N HIS A 35 11.76 -1.79 -3.43
CA HIS A 35 12.22 -2.62 -2.31
C HIS A 35 13.43 -3.47 -2.71
N ALA A 36 13.45 -4.03 -3.93
CA ALA A 36 14.62 -4.75 -4.44
C ALA A 36 15.87 -3.86 -4.48
N ARG A 37 15.72 -2.61 -4.92
CA ARG A 37 16.81 -1.64 -4.96
C ARG A 37 17.28 -1.21 -3.56
N CYS A 38 16.33 -1.01 -2.63
CA CYS A 38 16.66 -0.77 -1.22
C CYS A 38 17.44 -1.93 -0.62
N ARG A 39 17.02 -3.18 -0.90
CA ARG A 39 17.74 -4.38 -0.47
C ARG A 39 19.20 -4.36 -0.92
N GLU A 40 19.50 -4.08 -2.19
CA GLU A 40 20.87 -4.01 -2.70
C GLU A 40 21.74 -3.04 -1.89
N ILE A 41 21.20 -1.86 -1.56
CA ILE A 41 21.91 -0.87 -0.74
C ILE A 41 22.18 -1.42 0.67
N TYR A 42 21.17 -2.03 1.30
CA TYR A 42 21.31 -2.56 2.66
C TYR A 42 22.18 -3.81 2.72
N GLN A 43 22.19 -4.63 1.67
CA GLN A 43 23.09 -5.77 1.54
C GLN A 43 24.55 -5.32 1.54
N VAL A 44 24.90 -4.27 0.80
CA VAL A 44 26.24 -3.70 0.79
C VAL A 44 26.59 -3.11 2.16
N LYS A 45 25.68 -2.36 2.78
CA LYS A 45 25.87 -1.81 4.13
C LYS A 45 26.12 -2.92 5.16
N ASN A 46 25.30 -3.97 5.12
CA ASN A 46 25.44 -5.10 6.04
C ASN A 46 26.83 -5.76 5.89
N ALA A 47 27.29 -5.97 4.66
CA ALA A 47 28.61 -6.52 4.40
C ALA A 47 29.73 -5.61 4.95
N TRP A 48 29.61 -4.29 4.79
CA TRP A 48 30.58 -3.32 5.30
C TRP A 48 30.70 -3.31 6.83
N PHE A 49 29.64 -3.61 7.57
CA PHE A 49 29.71 -3.76 9.02
C PHE A 49 30.17 -5.15 9.44
N THR A 50 29.69 -6.19 8.79
CA THR A 50 29.88 -7.58 9.24
C THR A 50 31.29 -8.10 8.90
N ILE A 51 31.81 -7.83 7.68
CA ILE A 51 33.09 -8.36 7.23
C ILE A 51 34.27 -7.88 8.11
N PRO A 52 34.41 -6.57 8.43
CA PRO A 52 35.49 -6.10 9.31
C PRO A 52 35.43 -6.74 10.70
N VAL A 53 34.23 -6.90 11.26
CA VAL A 53 34.07 -7.54 12.58
C VAL A 53 34.52 -8.99 12.55
N ILE A 54 34.16 -9.76 11.51
CA ILE A 54 34.63 -11.16 11.36
C ILE A 54 36.16 -11.22 11.29
N ILE A 55 36.76 -10.37 10.46
CA ILE A 55 38.22 -10.32 10.30
C ILE A 55 38.91 -10.01 11.64
N VAL A 56 38.48 -8.93 12.31
CA VAL A 56 39.05 -8.50 13.58
C VAL A 56 38.86 -9.57 14.65
N SER A 57 37.68 -10.14 14.79
CA SER A 57 37.38 -11.19 15.76
C SER A 57 38.26 -12.44 15.55
N THR A 58 38.47 -12.83 14.29
CA THR A 58 39.31 -13.97 13.92
C THR A 58 40.79 -13.70 14.27
N LEU A 59 41.30 -12.50 13.91
CA LEU A 59 42.65 -12.10 14.23
C LEU A 59 42.88 -12.02 15.74
N THR A 60 41.95 -11.42 16.47
CA THR A 60 41.99 -11.30 17.94
C THR A 60 41.98 -12.67 18.61
N GLY A 61 41.09 -13.58 18.15
CA GLY A 61 41.07 -14.96 18.65
C GLY A 61 42.39 -15.68 18.44
N THR A 62 42.97 -15.57 17.25
CA THR A 62 44.30 -16.16 16.93
C THR A 62 45.41 -15.52 17.76
N ALA A 63 45.38 -14.19 17.91
CA ALA A 63 46.37 -13.44 18.69
C ALA A 63 46.37 -13.86 20.16
N ASN A 64 45.23 -14.12 20.75
CA ASN A 64 45.14 -14.59 22.15
C ASN A 64 45.84 -15.95 22.34
N PHE A 65 45.81 -16.87 21.37
CA PHE A 65 46.56 -18.13 21.45
C PHE A 65 48.09 -17.93 21.30
N ALA A 66 48.54 -16.88 20.60
CA ALA A 66 49.93 -16.58 20.37
C ALA A 66 50.57 -15.76 21.50
N GLN A 67 49.78 -15.24 22.44
CA GLN A 67 50.21 -14.33 23.50
C GLN A 67 51.37 -14.87 24.35
N ASP A 68 51.37 -16.17 24.67
CA ASP A 68 52.40 -16.78 25.51
C ASP A 68 53.77 -16.97 24.80
N ARG A 69 53.79 -16.77 23.48
CA ARG A 69 55.05 -16.87 22.69
C ARG A 69 55.71 -15.53 22.44
N ILE A 70 55.15 -14.43 22.96
CA ILE A 70 55.67 -13.08 22.76
C ILE A 70 56.69 -12.76 23.88
N PRO A 71 57.86 -12.14 23.53
CA PRO A 71 58.83 -11.68 24.51
C PRO A 71 58.21 -10.77 25.56
N GLU A 72 58.68 -10.88 26.83
CA GLU A 72 58.09 -10.12 27.95
C GLU A 72 58.05 -8.62 27.72
N ASP A 73 59.13 -8.05 27.12
CA ASP A 73 59.25 -6.61 26.85
C ASP A 73 58.13 -6.06 25.90
N SER A 74 57.56 -6.88 25.02
CA SER A 74 56.55 -6.48 24.04
C SER A 74 55.14 -6.99 24.37
N ARG A 75 55.01 -7.84 25.37
CA ARG A 75 53.77 -8.52 25.73
C ARG A 75 52.70 -7.56 26.17
N GLU A 76 53.04 -6.55 26.94
CA GLU A 76 52.08 -5.55 27.44
C GLU A 76 51.45 -4.75 26.28
N TYR A 77 52.26 -4.24 25.36
CA TYR A 77 51.78 -3.51 24.19
C TYR A 77 50.92 -4.38 23.27
N PHE A 78 51.29 -5.65 23.13
CA PHE A 78 50.50 -6.60 22.36
C PHE A 78 49.12 -6.84 22.96
N VAL A 79 48.99 -7.07 24.25
CA VAL A 79 47.76 -7.28 24.99
C VAL A 79 46.85 -6.05 24.87
N ILE A 80 47.42 -4.85 25.05
CA ILE A 80 46.70 -3.59 24.91
C ILE A 80 46.18 -3.43 23.46
N GLY A 81 46.98 -3.75 22.46
CA GLY A 81 46.60 -3.69 21.04
C GLY A 81 45.46 -4.63 20.71
N VAL A 82 45.55 -5.89 21.13
CA VAL A 82 44.48 -6.89 20.92
C VAL A 82 43.20 -6.51 21.66
N GLY A 83 43.31 -6.01 22.90
CA GLY A 83 42.18 -5.53 23.69
C GLY A 83 41.49 -4.33 23.03
N SER A 84 42.28 -3.36 22.54
CA SER A 84 41.74 -2.19 21.82
C SER A 84 41.00 -2.60 20.53
N LEU A 85 41.57 -3.56 19.79
CA LEU A 85 40.94 -4.06 18.57
C LEU A 85 39.61 -4.78 18.86
N SER A 86 39.56 -5.56 19.94
CA SER A 86 38.32 -6.19 20.42
C SER A 86 37.25 -5.17 20.80
N LEU A 87 37.63 -4.09 21.46
CA LEU A 87 36.72 -3.01 21.84
C LEU A 87 36.13 -2.34 20.60
N ILE A 88 36.95 -2.03 19.59
CA ILE A 88 36.51 -1.45 18.33
C ILE A 88 35.52 -2.38 17.62
N ALA A 89 35.82 -3.68 17.55
CA ALA A 89 34.90 -4.67 16.95
C ALA A 89 33.55 -4.71 17.68
N GLY A 90 33.58 -4.65 19.02
CA GLY A 90 32.37 -4.59 19.85
C GLY A 90 31.54 -3.34 19.57
N ILE A 91 32.17 -2.18 19.45
CA ILE A 91 31.47 -0.92 19.10
C ILE A 91 30.84 -1.00 17.72
N ILE A 92 31.56 -1.48 16.70
CA ILE A 92 31.03 -1.65 15.34
C ILE A 92 29.83 -2.59 15.36
N THR A 93 29.89 -3.71 16.07
CA THR A 93 28.80 -4.68 16.22
C THR A 93 27.57 -4.03 16.86
N THR A 94 27.78 -3.26 17.93
CA THR A 94 26.68 -2.58 18.63
C THR A 94 26.01 -1.54 17.73
N ILE A 95 26.78 -0.77 16.96
CA ILE A 95 26.23 0.19 15.99
C ILE A 95 25.42 -0.55 14.92
N ASN A 96 25.93 -1.66 14.38
CA ASN A 96 25.21 -2.45 13.37
C ASN A 96 23.87 -3.00 13.90
N GLN A 97 23.86 -3.48 15.14
CA GLN A 97 22.64 -3.94 15.82
C GLN A 97 21.67 -2.79 16.09
N PHE A 98 22.15 -1.65 16.56
CA PHE A 98 21.33 -0.47 16.81
C PHE A 98 20.64 0.04 15.52
N LEU A 99 21.38 0.05 14.41
CA LEU A 99 20.86 0.46 13.10
C LEU A 99 19.97 -0.61 12.43
N GLN A 100 19.84 -1.79 13.00
CA GLN A 100 19.05 -2.92 12.49
C GLN A 100 19.31 -3.21 11.00
N VAL A 101 20.57 -3.05 10.55
CA VAL A 101 20.92 -3.12 9.12
C VAL A 101 20.60 -4.49 8.53
N SER A 102 20.87 -5.56 9.28
CA SER A 102 20.58 -6.93 8.85
C SER A 102 19.07 -7.20 8.76
N GLU A 103 18.31 -6.75 9.75
CA GLU A 103 16.84 -6.91 9.79
C GLU A 103 16.16 -6.15 8.64
N LEU A 104 16.59 -4.90 8.41
CA LEU A 104 16.11 -4.11 7.30
C LEU A 104 16.45 -4.74 5.94
N ASN A 105 17.64 -5.33 5.78
CA ASN A 105 17.99 -6.04 4.56
C ASN A 105 17.03 -7.22 4.27
N GLU A 106 16.70 -8.02 5.31
CA GLU A 106 15.74 -9.11 5.18
C GLU A 106 14.29 -8.61 4.99
N ALA A 107 13.90 -7.54 5.67
CA ALA A 107 12.59 -6.93 5.48
C ALA A 107 12.41 -6.44 4.03
N TYR A 108 13.41 -5.76 3.45
CA TYR A 108 13.36 -5.35 2.03
C TYR A 108 13.33 -6.55 1.08
N ARG A 109 14.04 -7.65 1.40
CA ARG A 109 13.99 -8.87 0.61
C ARG A 109 12.60 -9.50 0.61
N ALA A 110 12.02 -9.66 1.80
CA ALA A 110 10.71 -10.27 1.98
C ALA A 110 9.61 -9.45 1.28
N THR A 111 9.62 -8.12 1.47
CA THR A 111 8.63 -7.23 0.85
C THR A 111 8.77 -7.17 -0.67
N ALA A 112 10.00 -7.15 -1.22
CA ALA A 112 10.19 -7.20 -2.66
C ALA A 112 9.59 -8.48 -3.29
N ILE A 113 9.75 -9.63 -2.63
CA ILE A 113 9.16 -10.91 -3.08
C ILE A 113 7.63 -10.87 -2.96
N ALA A 114 7.10 -10.33 -1.86
CA ALA A 114 5.67 -10.24 -1.63
C ALA A 114 4.98 -9.33 -2.67
N TRP A 115 5.54 -8.15 -2.94
CA TRP A 115 5.06 -7.26 -4.00
C TRP A 115 5.14 -7.90 -5.40
N SER A 116 6.19 -8.68 -5.67
CA SER A 116 6.31 -9.46 -6.92
C SER A 116 5.21 -10.49 -7.06
N LYS A 117 4.87 -11.19 -5.96
CA LYS A 117 3.78 -12.16 -5.94
C LYS A 117 2.43 -11.50 -6.22
N LEU A 118 2.13 -10.39 -5.54
CA LEU A 118 0.90 -9.63 -5.76
C LEU A 118 0.80 -9.17 -7.23
N HIS A 119 1.88 -8.56 -7.78
CA HIS A 119 1.91 -8.17 -9.19
C HIS A 119 1.60 -9.33 -10.14
N ASN A 120 2.24 -10.49 -9.94
CA ASN A 120 2.03 -11.66 -10.79
C ASN A 120 0.59 -12.20 -10.66
N ASN A 121 0.01 -12.18 -9.47
CA ASN A 121 -1.37 -12.60 -9.24
C ASN A 121 -2.36 -11.69 -9.98
N LEU A 122 -2.21 -10.36 -9.81
CA LEU A 122 -3.05 -9.36 -10.48
C LEU A 122 -2.90 -9.43 -12.00
N LYS A 123 -1.68 -9.51 -12.50
CA LYS A 123 -1.39 -9.67 -13.92
C LYS A 123 -2.04 -10.92 -14.49
N THR A 124 -1.91 -12.06 -13.81
CA THR A 124 -2.52 -13.33 -14.24
C THR A 124 -4.05 -13.21 -14.26
N LEU A 125 -4.64 -12.53 -13.30
CA LEU A 125 -6.09 -12.29 -13.25
C LEU A 125 -6.56 -11.52 -14.48
N ILE A 126 -5.91 -10.38 -14.79
CA ILE A 126 -6.31 -9.52 -15.92
C ILE A 126 -6.09 -10.20 -17.27
N MET A 127 -5.01 -11.01 -17.41
CA MET A 127 -4.70 -11.69 -18.67
C MET A 127 -5.61 -12.88 -18.99
N ARG A 128 -6.43 -13.32 -18.03
CA ARG A 128 -7.44 -14.35 -18.29
C ARG A 128 -8.65 -13.75 -18.99
N HIS A 129 -9.39 -14.60 -19.74
CA HIS A 129 -10.65 -14.21 -20.31
C HIS A 129 -11.65 -13.79 -19.21
N PRO A 130 -12.42 -12.70 -19.34
CA PRO A 130 -13.32 -12.21 -18.29
C PRO A 130 -14.28 -13.27 -17.72
N LEU A 131 -14.74 -14.20 -18.55
CA LEU A 131 -15.64 -15.29 -18.12
C LEU A 131 -14.95 -16.36 -17.23
N ASP A 132 -13.62 -16.45 -17.28
CA ASP A 132 -12.83 -17.41 -16.51
C ASP A 132 -12.22 -16.80 -15.26
N ARG A 133 -12.49 -15.51 -15.01
CA ARG A 133 -12.05 -14.81 -13.81
C ARG A 133 -13.00 -15.07 -12.64
N ILE A 134 -12.50 -14.87 -11.43
CA ILE A 134 -13.33 -14.78 -10.23
C ILE A 134 -14.22 -13.54 -10.31
N GLU A 135 -15.29 -13.51 -9.54
CA GLU A 135 -16.23 -12.41 -9.48
C GLU A 135 -15.55 -11.07 -9.13
N PRO A 136 -15.88 -9.95 -9.82
CA PRO A 136 -15.17 -8.67 -9.64
C PRO A 136 -15.15 -8.18 -8.20
N THR A 137 -16.29 -8.19 -7.52
CA THR A 137 -16.43 -7.75 -6.13
C THR A 137 -15.52 -8.55 -5.18
N GLN A 138 -15.48 -9.87 -5.37
CA GLN A 138 -14.65 -10.77 -4.59
C GLN A 138 -13.15 -10.54 -4.89
N ALA A 139 -12.79 -10.35 -6.17
CA ALA A 139 -11.43 -10.06 -6.59
C ALA A 139 -10.91 -8.75 -5.98
N LEU A 140 -11.70 -7.67 -6.11
CA LEU A 140 -11.33 -6.36 -5.58
C LEU A 140 -11.12 -6.40 -4.07
N LYS A 141 -12.01 -7.07 -3.32
CA LYS A 141 -11.86 -7.20 -1.87
C LYS A 141 -10.59 -7.97 -1.50
N LEU A 142 -10.38 -9.14 -2.11
CA LEU A 142 -9.22 -9.99 -1.83
C LEU A 142 -7.90 -9.26 -2.08
N TYR A 143 -7.76 -8.65 -3.25
CA TYR A 143 -6.50 -8.00 -3.63
C TYR A 143 -6.31 -6.65 -2.95
N LYS A 144 -7.38 -5.96 -2.59
CA LYS A 144 -7.29 -4.76 -1.74
C LYS A 144 -6.71 -5.11 -0.37
N ASP A 145 -7.22 -6.15 0.28
CA ASP A 145 -6.74 -6.58 1.59
C ASP A 145 -5.26 -7.01 1.53
N GLU A 146 -4.84 -7.72 0.46
CA GLU A 146 -3.43 -8.09 0.26
C GLU A 146 -2.54 -6.85 0.00
N TYR A 147 -3.02 -5.89 -0.81
CA TYR A 147 -2.31 -4.64 -1.10
C TYR A 147 -2.13 -3.78 0.16
N ASP A 148 -3.20 -3.56 0.92
CA ASP A 148 -3.19 -2.77 2.15
C ASP A 148 -2.25 -3.40 3.19
N HIS A 149 -2.29 -4.73 3.36
CA HIS A 149 -1.37 -5.45 4.23
C HIS A 149 0.10 -5.25 3.82
N LEU A 150 0.42 -5.33 2.53
CA LEU A 150 1.77 -5.08 2.04
C LEU A 150 2.22 -3.63 2.25
N CYS A 151 1.32 -2.66 2.13
CA CYS A 151 1.63 -1.26 2.45
C CYS A 151 2.00 -1.10 3.94
N GLU A 152 1.28 -1.80 4.83
CA GLU A 152 1.48 -1.72 6.28
C GLU A 152 2.83 -2.31 6.71
N ILE A 153 3.17 -3.51 6.22
CA ILE A 153 4.40 -4.22 6.62
C ILE A 153 5.67 -3.75 5.90
N SER A 154 5.53 -2.97 4.83
CA SER A 154 6.67 -2.56 4.00
C SER A 154 7.54 -1.51 4.69
N PRO A 155 8.86 -1.70 4.76
CA PRO A 155 9.76 -0.70 5.32
C PRO A 155 9.82 0.55 4.42
N ARG A 156 10.15 1.70 5.02
CA ARG A 156 10.24 2.99 4.30
C ARG A 156 11.29 2.95 3.20
N ILE A 157 10.94 3.43 2.02
CA ILE A 157 11.83 3.48 0.88
C ILE A 157 12.85 4.62 1.04
N VAL A 158 14.12 4.32 0.75
CA VAL A 158 15.24 5.26 0.86
C VAL A 158 15.10 6.37 -0.18
N LYS A 159 15.25 7.64 0.22
CA LYS A 159 15.16 8.81 -0.66
C LYS A 159 16.05 8.72 -1.91
N LYS A 160 17.25 8.11 -1.80
CA LYS A 160 18.14 7.88 -2.94
C LYS A 160 17.50 7.00 -4.00
N VAL A 161 16.82 5.93 -3.57
CA VAL A 161 16.12 4.98 -4.46
C VAL A 161 14.93 5.65 -5.16
N LEU A 162 14.17 6.49 -4.44
CA LEU A 162 13.07 7.26 -5.04
C LEU A 162 13.58 8.20 -6.15
N LYS A 163 14.70 8.88 -5.92
CA LYS A 163 15.32 9.74 -6.96
C LYS A 163 15.77 8.92 -8.17
N GLU A 164 16.41 7.76 -7.93
CA GLU A 164 16.85 6.85 -8.98
C GLU A 164 15.66 6.34 -9.81
N PHE A 165 14.58 5.91 -9.15
CA PHE A 165 13.34 5.47 -9.79
C PHE A 165 12.76 6.56 -10.69
N ASN A 166 12.60 7.77 -10.15
CA ASN A 166 12.03 8.90 -10.89
C ASN A 166 12.89 9.31 -12.11
N THR A 167 14.20 9.16 -12.02
CA THR A 167 15.08 9.42 -13.15
C THR A 167 14.97 8.34 -14.22
N LYS A 168 14.99 7.06 -13.79
CA LYS A 168 15.01 5.90 -14.68
C LYS A 168 13.68 5.73 -15.43
N PHE A 169 12.56 5.91 -14.72
CA PHE A 169 11.20 5.68 -15.26
C PHE A 169 10.45 6.97 -15.62
N LYS A 170 11.16 8.10 -15.76
CA LYS A 170 10.56 9.39 -16.11
C LYS A 170 9.75 9.35 -17.41
N LYS A 171 10.23 8.61 -18.41
CA LYS A 171 9.65 8.54 -19.75
C LYS A 171 8.54 7.50 -19.92
N VAL A 172 8.27 6.69 -18.89
CA VAL A 172 7.21 5.65 -18.94
C VAL A 172 5.91 6.31 -18.49
N GLU A 173 5.04 6.65 -19.45
CA GLU A 173 3.78 7.37 -19.19
C GLU A 173 2.62 6.44 -18.85
N ASP A 174 2.57 5.24 -19.45
CA ASP A 174 1.48 4.26 -19.26
C ASP A 174 1.55 3.49 -17.93
N LEU A 175 2.57 3.71 -17.12
CA LEU A 175 2.77 3.02 -15.85
C LEU A 175 2.15 3.83 -14.70
N SER A 176 1.20 3.23 -14.00
CA SER A 176 0.60 3.82 -12.78
C SER A 176 1.61 3.80 -11.64
N LYS A 177 2.27 4.93 -11.40
CA LYS A 177 3.32 5.05 -10.37
C LYS A 177 2.70 5.27 -8.99
N PRO A 178 3.29 4.71 -7.91
CA PRO A 178 2.87 4.99 -6.55
C PRO A 178 2.96 6.48 -6.21
N GLU A 179 2.12 6.95 -5.29
CA GLU A 179 2.02 8.34 -4.86
C GLU A 179 3.35 8.88 -4.30
N ILE A 180 4.15 8.01 -3.66
CA ILE A 180 5.48 8.36 -3.14
C ILE A 180 6.50 8.71 -4.25
N CYS A 181 6.24 8.31 -5.49
CA CYS A 181 7.10 8.54 -6.67
C CYS A 181 6.55 9.59 -7.60
N SER A 182 5.29 9.98 -7.48
CA SER A 182 4.58 10.86 -8.41
C SER A 182 3.85 11.98 -7.68
N LYS A 183 3.18 12.85 -8.45
CA LYS A 183 2.26 13.83 -7.88
C LYS A 183 1.02 13.12 -7.38
N LEU A 184 0.45 13.62 -6.28
CA LEU A 184 -0.85 13.16 -5.80
C LEU A 184 -1.91 13.44 -6.86
N VAL A 185 -2.65 12.41 -7.23
CA VAL A 185 -3.77 12.50 -8.17
C VAL A 185 -5.06 12.46 -7.36
N PRO A 186 -6.01 13.39 -7.58
CA PRO A 186 -7.31 13.36 -6.93
C PRO A 186 -8.05 12.08 -7.29
N THR A 187 -8.79 11.53 -6.32
CA THR A 187 -9.65 10.36 -6.55
C THR A 187 -10.76 10.73 -7.53
N SER A 188 -10.92 9.94 -8.58
CA SER A 188 -12.04 10.08 -9.52
C SER A 188 -13.27 9.33 -8.98
N VAL A 189 -14.42 9.97 -9.06
CA VAL A 189 -15.70 9.35 -8.71
C VAL A 189 -16.25 8.66 -9.96
N PHE A 190 -16.87 7.48 -9.77
CA PHE A 190 -17.59 6.78 -10.84
C PHE A 190 -18.66 7.70 -11.43
N LYS A 191 -18.62 7.87 -12.75
CA LYS A 191 -19.62 8.67 -13.48
C LYS A 191 -20.53 7.71 -14.24
N MET A 192 -21.76 7.59 -13.75
CA MET A 192 -22.79 6.82 -14.44
C MET A 192 -23.15 7.53 -15.75
N THR A 193 -23.21 6.78 -16.84
CA THR A 193 -23.72 7.30 -18.10
C THR A 193 -25.25 7.51 -18.03
N GLU A 194 -25.80 8.41 -18.87
CA GLU A 194 -27.26 8.65 -18.91
C GLU A 194 -28.04 7.36 -19.18
N VAL A 195 -27.54 6.51 -20.08
CA VAL A 195 -28.18 5.22 -20.41
C VAL A 195 -28.19 4.28 -19.21
N GLU A 196 -27.09 4.17 -18.46
CA GLU A 196 -27.02 3.37 -17.22
C GLU A 196 -27.95 3.91 -16.15
N ARG A 197 -28.08 5.24 -16.04
CA ARG A 197 -28.99 5.91 -15.11
C ARG A 197 -30.43 5.58 -15.46
N GLU A 198 -30.84 5.68 -16.73
CA GLU A 198 -32.18 5.31 -17.19
C GLU A 198 -32.49 3.82 -16.93
N VAL A 199 -31.54 2.94 -17.23
CA VAL A 199 -31.70 1.50 -16.96
C VAL A 199 -31.84 1.24 -15.46
N MET A 200 -31.12 1.94 -14.62
CA MET A 200 -31.20 1.81 -13.17
C MET A 200 -32.55 2.31 -12.65
N VAL A 201 -32.97 3.49 -13.09
CA VAL A 201 -34.31 4.06 -12.75
C VAL A 201 -35.42 3.11 -13.18
N ASN A 202 -35.34 2.57 -14.39
CA ASN A 202 -36.34 1.61 -14.89
C ASN A 202 -36.36 0.30 -14.09
N LYS A 203 -35.18 -0.19 -13.66
CA LYS A 203 -35.06 -1.36 -12.75
C LYS A 203 -35.69 -1.08 -11.39
N ILE A 204 -35.47 0.10 -10.82
CA ILE A 204 -36.03 0.52 -9.53
C ILE A 204 -37.56 0.64 -9.66
N ASN A 205 -38.06 1.30 -10.72
CA ASN A 205 -39.48 1.47 -10.96
C ASN A 205 -40.20 0.14 -11.21
N ASN A 206 -39.55 -0.80 -11.90
CA ASN A 206 -40.12 -2.14 -12.10
C ASN A 206 -40.13 -2.98 -10.82
N LYS A 207 -39.13 -2.78 -9.91
CA LYS A 207 -39.13 -3.39 -8.58
C LYS A 207 -40.24 -2.82 -7.68
N LYS A 208 -40.52 -1.49 -7.74
CA LYS A 208 -41.65 -0.88 -7.02
C LYS A 208 -43.01 -1.48 -7.41
N LYS A 209 -43.15 -1.95 -8.64
CA LYS A 209 -44.39 -2.62 -9.11
C LYS A 209 -44.56 -4.06 -8.62
N ASN A 210 -43.51 -4.68 -8.07
CA ASN A 210 -43.53 -6.07 -7.56
C ASN A 210 -42.87 -6.17 -6.16
N PRO A 211 -43.61 -5.87 -5.08
CA PRO A 211 -43.05 -5.85 -3.71
C PRO A 211 -42.50 -7.21 -3.24
N LYS A 212 -43.05 -8.33 -3.72
CA LYS A 212 -42.50 -9.67 -3.43
C LYS A 212 -41.10 -9.90 -3.97
N LEU A 213 -40.68 -9.18 -5.01
CA LEU A 213 -39.30 -9.25 -5.53
C LEU A 213 -38.31 -8.45 -4.67
N MET A 214 -38.78 -7.41 -3.98
CA MET A 214 -37.99 -6.62 -3.04
C MET A 214 -37.61 -7.45 -1.80
N GLU A 215 -38.58 -8.16 -1.23
CA GLU A 215 -38.35 -9.01 -0.05
C GLU A 215 -37.34 -10.15 -0.32
N THR A 216 -37.39 -10.71 -1.53
CA THR A 216 -36.42 -11.74 -1.96
C THR A 216 -35.03 -11.15 -2.18
N PHE A 217 -34.90 -9.91 -2.62
CA PHE A 217 -33.64 -9.23 -2.87
C PHE A 217 -32.94 -8.84 -1.55
N PHE A 218 -33.70 -8.36 -0.55
CA PHE A 218 -33.14 -8.06 0.78
C PHE A 218 -32.72 -9.33 1.51
N ASN A 219 -33.47 -10.41 1.41
CA ASN A 219 -33.12 -11.71 1.99
C ASN A 219 -31.90 -12.36 1.35
N LEU A 220 -31.65 -12.16 0.03
CA LEU A 220 -30.47 -12.66 -0.68
C LEU A 220 -29.20 -11.88 -0.35
N ASN A 221 -29.31 -10.60 -0.01
CA ASN A 221 -28.16 -9.75 0.32
C ASN A 221 -27.83 -9.70 1.83
N GLY A 222 -28.54 -10.47 2.68
CA GLY A 222 -28.29 -10.51 4.11
C GLY A 222 -28.55 -9.19 4.85
N MET A 223 -29.24 -8.25 4.20
CA MET A 223 -29.66 -6.99 4.82
C MET A 223 -31.05 -7.18 5.43
N ASN A 224 -31.10 -7.48 6.72
CA ASN A 224 -32.31 -7.32 7.52
C ASN A 224 -32.49 -5.81 7.78
N ALA A 225 -33.10 -5.11 6.83
CA ALA A 225 -33.55 -3.74 7.08
C ALA A 225 -34.77 -3.79 8.01
N SER A 226 -34.75 -3.04 9.11
CA SER A 226 -35.93 -2.85 9.95
C SER A 226 -37.00 -2.07 9.19
N ASP A 227 -38.26 -2.29 9.52
CA ASP A 227 -39.39 -1.60 8.87
C ASP A 227 -39.24 -0.06 8.92
N GLU A 228 -38.57 0.49 9.95
CA GLU A 228 -38.26 1.92 10.06
C GLU A 228 -37.24 2.42 9.04
N GLU A 229 -36.24 1.61 8.68
CA GLU A 229 -35.24 1.97 7.64
C GLU A 229 -35.86 1.91 6.24
N LEU A 230 -36.80 1.02 6.01
CA LEU A 230 -37.57 0.94 4.78
C LEU A 230 -38.48 2.17 4.58
N ASP A 231 -39.11 2.66 5.62
CA ASP A 231 -39.94 3.87 5.59
C ASP A 231 -39.13 5.15 5.38
N VAL A 232 -37.92 5.26 5.97
CA VAL A 232 -37.01 6.39 5.75
C VAL A 232 -36.51 6.40 4.29
N LEU A 233 -36.14 5.27 3.74
CA LEU A 233 -35.74 5.15 2.34
C LEU A 233 -36.88 5.44 1.38
N GLN A 234 -38.10 5.00 1.69
CA GLN A 234 -39.31 5.29 0.93
C GLN A 234 -39.60 6.79 0.90
N ASN A 235 -39.56 7.47 2.07
CA ASN A 235 -39.78 8.91 2.16
C ASN A 235 -38.66 9.73 1.48
N THR A 236 -37.41 9.28 1.52
CA THR A 236 -36.32 9.94 0.81
C THR A 236 -36.44 9.83 -0.72
N ILE A 237 -36.99 8.71 -1.20
CA ILE A 237 -37.21 8.47 -2.64
C ILE A 237 -38.43 9.27 -3.13
N ASP A 238 -39.49 9.33 -2.34
CA ASP A 238 -40.73 10.06 -2.71
C ASP A 238 -40.52 11.60 -2.63
N ASN A 239 -39.63 12.09 -1.77
CA ASN A 239 -39.26 13.50 -1.69
C ASN A 239 -38.12 13.89 -2.65
N GLY A 240 -37.34 12.93 -3.20
CA GLY A 240 -36.25 13.17 -4.15
C GLY A 240 -36.63 13.35 -5.61
N VAL A 241 -37.88 13.12 -5.96
CA VAL A 241 -38.39 13.28 -7.37
C VAL A 241 -38.71 14.74 -7.70
N GLY A 242 -38.58 15.67 -6.76
CA GLY A 242 -38.92 17.09 -6.91
C GLY A 242 -37.77 18.08 -7.06
N MET A 243 -36.55 17.65 -7.28
CA MET A 243 -35.44 18.59 -7.54
C MET A 243 -35.30 18.86 -9.05
N ASN A 244 -36.05 19.87 -9.52
CA ASN A 244 -35.73 20.62 -10.72
C ASN A 244 -34.37 21.27 -10.56
N ILE A 245 -33.43 20.90 -11.39
CA ILE A 245 -32.20 21.63 -11.57
C ILE A 245 -32.49 22.77 -12.53
N ASP A 246 -32.89 23.94 -12.00
CA ASP A 246 -32.79 25.20 -12.71
C ASP A 246 -31.35 25.67 -12.62
N GLU A 247 -30.61 25.56 -13.70
CA GLU A 247 -29.44 26.37 -13.97
C GLU A 247 -29.90 27.83 -14.17
N ASN A 248 -29.40 28.69 -13.36
CA ASN A 248 -29.11 30.13 -13.47
C ASN A 248 -29.55 30.91 -12.24
N ASN A 249 -28.62 31.46 -11.49
CA ASN A 249 -28.33 32.87 -11.41
C ASN A 249 -27.35 33.27 -10.31
N SER A 250 -26.28 33.87 -10.77
CA SER A 250 -25.61 35.10 -10.27
C SER A 250 -25.73 35.52 -8.80
N LEU A 251 -24.56 35.70 -8.24
CA LEU A 251 -24.07 36.87 -7.48
C LEU A 251 -25.12 37.72 -6.72
N ASN A 252 -25.07 37.72 -5.39
CA ASN A 252 -24.71 38.93 -4.66
C ASN A 252 -24.77 38.76 -3.12
N SER A 253 -23.71 39.25 -2.46
CA SER A 253 -23.60 40.01 -1.22
C SER A 253 -24.52 39.68 -0.01
N GLY A 254 -23.91 39.49 1.15
CA GLY A 254 -24.54 39.70 2.44
C GLY A 254 -23.69 39.26 3.62
N SER A 255 -22.93 40.21 4.13
CA SER A 255 -22.21 40.21 5.38
C SER A 255 -23.10 39.90 6.59
N ALA A 256 -22.61 39.10 7.55
CA ALA A 256 -22.71 39.42 8.96
C ALA A 256 -21.88 38.48 9.85
N SER A 257 -20.96 39.08 10.49
CA SER A 257 -20.21 38.82 11.73
C SER A 257 -20.85 37.90 12.76
N ALA A 258 -20.07 36.97 13.30
CA ALA A 258 -19.97 36.78 14.77
C ALA A 258 -18.67 36.05 15.11
N SER A 259 -17.85 36.79 15.81
CA SER A 259 -16.65 36.44 16.53
C SER A 259 -16.91 35.40 17.62
N GLN A 260 -16.02 34.42 17.78
CA GLN A 260 -15.51 34.07 19.11
C GLN A 260 -14.15 33.35 18.98
N SER A 261 -13.22 33.98 19.64
CA SER A 261 -11.85 33.60 19.96
C SER A 261 -11.78 32.40 20.90
N VAL A 262 -10.83 31.51 20.71
CA VAL A 262 -10.05 30.87 21.77
C VAL A 262 -8.67 30.42 21.27
N ASN A 263 -7.68 31.15 21.74
CA ASN A 263 -6.32 30.80 22.17
C ASN A 263 -5.43 29.80 21.42
N SER A 264 -4.40 30.43 20.92
CA SER A 264 -3.02 30.00 20.71
C SER A 264 -2.42 29.10 21.81
N ALA A 265 -1.76 28.03 21.43
CA ALA A 265 -0.60 27.50 22.12
C ALA A 265 0.44 27.12 21.09
N THR A 266 1.44 27.91 21.06
CA THR A 266 2.75 27.75 20.39
C THR A 266 3.49 26.55 20.97
N LEU A 267 4.06 25.74 20.12
CA LEU A 267 5.29 25.02 20.42
C LEU A 267 6.13 24.94 19.14
N SER A 268 7.15 25.76 19.17
CA SER A 268 8.26 25.88 18.27
C SER A 268 9.22 24.69 18.37
N ASP A 269 9.87 24.42 17.26
CA ASP A 269 11.22 23.93 17.07
C ASP A 269 11.70 22.64 17.78
N VAL A 270 11.93 21.60 16.97
CA VAL A 270 13.22 20.89 16.96
C VAL A 270 13.57 20.53 15.52
N SER A 271 14.42 21.32 14.95
CA SER A 271 15.22 21.03 13.75
C SER A 271 16.40 20.12 14.10
N GLU A 272 16.83 19.34 13.11
CA GLU A 272 18.16 18.73 12.95
C GLU A 272 18.59 17.63 13.94
N ILE A 273 18.54 16.39 13.48
CA ILE A 273 19.72 15.53 13.29
C ILE A 273 19.41 14.48 12.19
#